data_6c34791a3313d4c0412ec294d8abc934
#
_entry.id   6c34791a3313d4c0412ec294d8abc934
#
_cell.length_a   1.000
_cell.length_b   1.000
_cell.length_c   1.000
_cell.angle_alpha   90.00
_cell.angle_beta   90.00
_cell.angle_gamma   90.00
#
_symmetry.space_group_name_H-M   'P 1'
#
loop_
_entity.id
_entity.type
_entity.pdbx_description
1 polymer ?
#
loop_
_entity_poly.entity_id
_entity_poly.type
_entity_poly.pdbx_seq_one_letter_code
_entity_poly.pdbx_strand_id
1 'polypeptide(L)'
;MSIQEIRHPLIRHKLGLLRRSDISTKNFRELAQEVTMLLTYEATKDLPVVDHEIDGWAGKVSTQRIAGKKITIVPILRAGIGMLEGVLSLIPSAKVSVLGLERDEATLEVRTYYKKLVPDVANRLAMIIDPMLATGNSLIAAIDVLKASGCKDIRVMVLVAAPEGVAKVEAAHPEVRIYTASIDQGLNEDGYIVPGLGDAGDKIFGSVQKD
;
A
#
# COMPACT_ATOMS: atom_id res chain seq x y z
N MET A 1 12.00 2.73 13.93
CA MET A 1 11.60 1.67 12.96
C MET A 1 10.55 2.27 12.04
N SER A 2 10.83 2.33 10.76
CA SER A 2 9.90 2.85 9.75
C SER A 2 8.82 1.82 9.38
N ILE A 3 9.06 0.51 9.60
CA ILE A 3 8.12 -0.55 9.30
C ILE A 3 7.35 -1.05 10.54
N GLN A 4 6.05 -1.22 10.38
CA GLN A 4 5.14 -1.78 11.35
C GLN A 4 4.44 -3.03 10.78
N GLU A 5 4.76 -4.21 11.32
CA GLU A 5 4.03 -5.45 11.06
C GLU A 5 2.76 -5.49 11.92
N ILE A 6 1.60 -5.58 11.28
CA ILE A 6 0.30 -5.57 11.96
C ILE A 6 -0.12 -6.98 12.33
N ARG A 7 0.14 -7.35 13.60
CA ARG A 7 -0.07 -8.71 14.14
C ARG A 7 -1.49 -8.95 14.63
N HIS A 8 -2.50 -8.51 13.89
CA HIS A 8 -3.89 -8.74 14.23
C HIS A 8 -4.36 -10.15 13.82
N PRO A 9 -5.13 -10.91 14.64
CA PRO A 9 -5.58 -12.26 14.31
C PRO A 9 -6.33 -12.37 12.98
N LEU A 10 -7.21 -11.42 12.66
CA LEU A 10 -7.93 -11.39 11.38
C LEU A 10 -6.98 -11.23 10.19
N ILE A 11 -5.97 -10.38 10.31
CA ILE A 11 -4.96 -10.20 9.25
C ILE A 11 -4.20 -11.49 9.03
N ARG A 12 -3.73 -12.13 10.12
CA ARG A 12 -3.01 -13.41 10.05
C ARG A 12 -3.84 -14.51 9.41
N HIS A 13 -5.12 -14.62 9.80
CA HIS A 13 -6.04 -15.59 9.20
C HIS A 13 -6.21 -15.36 7.69
N LYS A 14 -6.54 -14.13 7.29
CA LYS A 14 -6.74 -13.78 5.87
C LYS A 14 -5.46 -13.93 5.06
N LEU A 15 -4.31 -13.56 5.62
CA LEU A 15 -3.02 -13.76 4.99
C LEU A 15 -2.72 -15.26 4.78
N GLY A 16 -3.05 -16.12 5.75
CA GLY A 16 -2.94 -17.57 5.61
C GLY A 16 -3.75 -18.11 4.43
N LEU A 17 -4.95 -17.57 4.19
CA LEU A 17 -5.77 -17.92 3.02
C LEU A 17 -5.16 -17.40 1.71
N LEU A 18 -4.61 -16.17 1.71
CA LEU A 18 -3.93 -15.59 0.53
C LEU A 18 -2.71 -16.41 0.07
N ARG A 19 -2.05 -17.11 1.01
CA ARG A 19 -0.86 -17.93 0.71
C ARG A 19 -1.17 -19.27 0.05
N ARG A 20 -2.43 -19.65 -0.05
CA ARG A 20 -2.81 -20.94 -0.66
C ARG A 20 -2.42 -20.96 -2.13
N SER A 21 -1.83 -22.07 -2.58
CA SER A 21 -1.44 -22.30 -3.99
C SER A 21 -2.66 -22.43 -4.90
N ASP A 22 -3.77 -22.97 -4.38
CA ASP A 22 -5.03 -23.23 -5.09
C ASP A 22 -6.04 -22.08 -4.99
N ILE A 23 -5.63 -20.92 -4.49
CA ILE A 23 -6.53 -19.76 -4.34
C ILE A 23 -7.02 -19.26 -5.70
N SER A 24 -8.33 -19.05 -5.84
CA SER A 24 -8.89 -18.46 -7.05
C SER A 24 -8.58 -16.96 -7.14
N THR A 25 -8.52 -16.43 -8.37
CA THR A 25 -8.36 -14.98 -8.61
C THR A 25 -9.41 -14.14 -7.88
N LYS A 26 -10.67 -14.61 -7.83
CA LYS A 26 -11.74 -13.93 -7.09
C LYS A 26 -11.39 -13.83 -5.60
N ASN A 27 -11.11 -14.96 -4.96
CA ASN A 27 -10.83 -15.01 -3.53
C ASN A 27 -9.55 -14.24 -3.18
N PHE A 28 -8.53 -14.28 -4.05
CA PHE A 28 -7.30 -13.51 -3.85
C PHE A 28 -7.59 -12.00 -3.82
N ARG A 29 -8.37 -11.49 -4.77
CA ARG A 29 -8.76 -10.07 -4.82
C ARG A 29 -9.56 -9.66 -3.57
N GLU A 30 -10.57 -10.43 -3.19
CA GLU A 30 -11.41 -10.13 -2.03
C GLU A 30 -10.57 -10.09 -0.74
N LEU A 31 -9.74 -11.11 -0.51
CA LEU A 31 -8.88 -11.17 0.68
C LEU A 31 -7.81 -10.06 0.69
N ALA A 32 -7.23 -9.73 -0.47
CA ALA A 32 -6.26 -8.63 -0.59
C ALA A 32 -6.91 -7.29 -0.20
N GLN A 33 -8.15 -7.04 -0.65
CA GLN A 33 -8.92 -5.85 -0.28
C GLN A 33 -9.24 -5.82 1.22
N GLU A 34 -9.66 -6.95 1.80
CA GLU A 34 -9.97 -7.05 3.22
C GLU A 34 -8.75 -6.82 4.12
N VAL A 35 -7.59 -7.40 3.75
CA VAL A 35 -6.34 -7.14 4.49
C VAL A 35 -5.92 -5.68 4.32
N THR A 36 -6.06 -5.12 3.13
CA THR A 36 -5.75 -3.70 2.88
C THR A 36 -6.63 -2.77 3.71
N MET A 37 -7.92 -3.08 3.85
CA MET A 37 -8.83 -2.32 4.72
C MET A 37 -8.31 -2.29 6.17
N LEU A 38 -7.91 -3.43 6.71
CA LEU A 38 -7.36 -3.53 8.07
C LEU A 38 -6.02 -2.79 8.22
N LEU A 39 -5.15 -2.88 7.21
CA LEU A 39 -3.90 -2.09 7.18
C LEU A 39 -4.19 -0.59 7.09
N THR A 40 -5.21 -0.17 6.34
CA THR A 40 -5.62 1.24 6.24
C THR A 40 -6.09 1.77 7.58
N TYR A 41 -6.88 1.00 8.32
CA TYR A 41 -7.31 1.35 9.67
C TYR A 41 -6.10 1.63 10.58
N GLU A 42 -5.12 0.75 10.59
CA GLU A 42 -3.88 0.95 11.37
C GLU A 42 -3.03 2.11 10.85
N ALA A 43 -2.90 2.24 9.53
CA ALA A 43 -2.11 3.29 8.92
C ALA A 43 -2.70 4.70 9.10
N THR A 44 -3.94 4.81 9.54
CA THR A 44 -4.64 6.10 9.74
C THR A 44 -4.94 6.44 11.21
N LYS A 45 -4.55 5.59 12.16
CA LYS A 45 -4.88 5.74 13.59
C LYS A 45 -4.34 7.00 14.27
N ASP A 46 -3.31 7.60 13.70
CA ASP A 46 -2.64 8.80 14.21
C ASP A 46 -2.95 10.07 13.38
N LEU A 47 -3.97 10.01 12.52
CA LEU A 47 -4.42 11.20 11.81
C LEU A 47 -4.92 12.26 12.81
N PRO A 48 -4.47 13.52 12.67
CA PRO A 48 -4.92 14.57 13.56
C PRO A 48 -6.41 14.82 13.38
N VAL A 49 -7.08 15.11 14.49
CA VAL A 49 -8.50 15.50 14.52
C VAL A 49 -8.64 16.90 15.09
N VAL A 50 -9.71 17.59 14.71
CA VAL A 50 -10.09 18.89 15.24
C VAL A 50 -11.55 18.86 15.67
N ASP A 51 -11.87 19.62 16.72
CA ASP A 51 -13.24 19.78 17.17
C ASP A 51 -14.06 20.58 16.14
N HIS A 52 -15.28 20.17 15.95
CA HIS A 52 -16.20 20.71 14.98
C HIS A 52 -17.64 20.63 15.49
N GLU A 53 -18.35 21.74 15.48
CA GLU A 53 -19.76 21.79 15.85
C GLU A 53 -20.63 21.43 14.64
N ILE A 54 -21.61 20.59 14.87
CA ILE A 54 -22.61 20.19 13.88
C ILE A 54 -24.03 20.38 14.45
N ASP A 55 -25.01 20.54 13.58
CA ASP A 55 -26.41 20.45 13.95
C ASP A 55 -26.82 18.98 13.99
N GLY A 56 -26.95 18.43 15.19
CA GLY A 56 -27.42 17.07 15.44
C GLY A 56 -28.95 17.03 15.55
N TRP A 57 -29.53 15.81 15.64
CA TRP A 57 -31.00 15.64 15.70
C TRP A 57 -31.64 16.24 16.97
N ALA A 58 -30.90 16.40 18.05
CA ALA A 58 -31.36 16.94 19.33
C ALA A 58 -30.75 18.32 19.67
N GLY A 59 -30.16 19.03 18.68
CA GLY A 59 -29.48 20.31 18.84
C GLY A 59 -28.00 20.23 18.47
N LYS A 60 -27.26 21.31 18.83
CA LYS A 60 -25.83 21.41 18.49
C LYS A 60 -24.99 20.40 19.28
N VAL A 61 -24.06 19.76 18.58
CA VAL A 61 -23.16 18.75 19.13
C VAL A 61 -21.73 19.08 18.72
N SER A 62 -20.82 19.10 19.71
CA SER A 62 -19.39 19.12 19.43
C SER A 62 -18.93 17.70 19.07
N THR A 63 -18.27 17.55 17.91
CA THR A 63 -17.74 16.28 17.39
C THR A 63 -16.34 16.50 16.85
N GLN A 64 -15.70 15.43 16.41
CA GLN A 64 -14.35 15.49 15.83
C GLN A 64 -14.38 15.13 14.35
N ARG A 65 -13.58 15.86 13.58
CA ARG A 65 -13.31 15.52 12.18
C ARG A 65 -11.81 15.42 11.94
N ILE A 66 -11.41 14.63 10.96
CA ILE A 66 -10.00 14.55 10.54
C ILE A 66 -9.56 15.96 10.11
N ALA A 67 -8.45 16.42 10.72
CA ALA A 67 -7.87 17.73 10.46
C ALA A 67 -6.98 17.72 9.20
N GLY A 68 -6.89 18.87 8.57
CA GLY A 68 -5.80 19.19 7.64
C GLY A 68 -5.83 18.43 6.34
N LYS A 69 -4.75 17.72 6.07
CA LYS A 69 -4.42 17.19 4.75
C LYS A 69 -5.39 16.14 4.26
N LYS A 70 -5.86 16.32 3.06
CA LYS A 70 -6.59 15.30 2.31
C LYS A 70 -5.67 14.16 1.92
N ILE A 71 -6.21 12.96 1.76
CA ILE A 71 -5.46 11.76 1.41
C ILE A 71 -5.48 11.57 -0.11
N THR A 72 -4.37 11.10 -0.66
CA THR A 72 -4.30 10.52 -2.00
C THR A 72 -3.74 9.11 -1.92
N ILE A 73 -4.41 8.17 -2.58
CA ILE A 73 -3.96 6.79 -2.68
C ILE A 73 -3.12 6.67 -3.95
N VAL A 74 -2.01 5.95 -3.86
CA VAL A 74 -1.04 5.84 -4.96
C VAL A 74 -0.76 4.36 -5.23
N PRO A 75 -1.64 3.66 -5.98
CA PRO A 75 -1.34 2.31 -6.42
C PRO A 75 -0.16 2.31 -7.39
N ILE A 76 0.77 1.37 -7.16
CA ILE A 76 1.80 1.04 -8.14
C ILE A 76 1.18 0.06 -9.14
N LEU A 77 1.12 0.42 -10.41
CA LEU A 77 0.62 -0.45 -11.48
C LEU A 77 1.60 -1.61 -11.68
N ARG A 78 1.07 -2.80 -11.93
CA ARG A 78 -0.34 -3.18 -12.04
C ARG A 78 -0.94 -3.62 -10.70
N ALA A 79 -0.18 -4.36 -9.87
CA ALA A 79 -0.66 -5.13 -8.72
C ALA A 79 -1.31 -4.27 -7.62
N GLY A 80 -0.83 -3.03 -7.42
CA GLY A 80 -1.38 -2.11 -6.42
C GLY A 80 -2.87 -1.78 -6.61
N ILE A 81 -3.40 -1.92 -7.84
CA ILE A 81 -4.84 -1.73 -8.10
C ILE A 81 -5.69 -2.72 -7.30
N GLY A 82 -5.20 -3.94 -7.07
CA GLY A 82 -5.93 -4.95 -6.29
C GLY A 82 -6.18 -4.56 -4.83
N MET A 83 -5.45 -3.59 -4.32
CA MET A 83 -5.61 -3.07 -2.95
C MET A 83 -6.49 -1.81 -2.88
N LEU A 84 -6.77 -1.16 -4.01
CA LEU A 84 -7.38 0.17 -4.06
C LEU A 84 -8.76 0.23 -3.37
N GLU A 85 -9.64 -0.71 -3.68
CA GLU A 85 -10.99 -0.77 -3.11
C GLU A 85 -10.96 -0.97 -1.58
N GLY A 86 -9.97 -1.68 -1.05
CA GLY A 86 -9.79 -1.83 0.39
C GLY A 86 -9.57 -0.49 1.10
N VAL A 87 -8.80 0.42 0.49
CA VAL A 87 -8.60 1.77 1.04
C VAL A 87 -9.84 2.64 0.84
N LEU A 88 -10.43 2.63 -0.36
CA LEU A 88 -11.59 3.46 -0.69
C LEU A 88 -12.84 3.09 0.14
N SER A 89 -12.96 1.84 0.56
CA SER A 89 -14.05 1.41 1.46
C SER A 89 -14.03 2.11 2.82
N LEU A 90 -12.84 2.49 3.33
CA LEU A 90 -12.71 3.24 4.58
C LEU A 90 -12.60 4.74 4.35
N ILE A 91 -12.02 5.15 3.23
CA ILE A 91 -11.76 6.57 2.92
C ILE A 91 -12.33 6.90 1.53
N PRO A 92 -13.66 6.88 1.35
CA PRO A 92 -14.29 7.05 0.03
C PRO A 92 -14.04 8.43 -0.59
N SER A 93 -13.66 9.42 0.20
CA SER A 93 -13.30 10.77 -0.27
C SER A 93 -11.84 10.91 -0.71
N ALA A 94 -11.00 9.89 -0.54
CA ALA A 94 -9.61 9.93 -0.98
C ALA A 94 -9.53 10.07 -2.50
N LYS A 95 -8.56 10.86 -2.96
CA LYS A 95 -8.26 10.94 -4.39
C LYS A 95 -7.27 9.85 -4.77
N VAL A 96 -7.23 9.49 -6.03
CA VAL A 96 -6.33 8.47 -6.56
C VAL A 96 -5.32 9.12 -7.48
N SER A 97 -4.05 8.93 -7.17
CA SER A 97 -2.89 9.17 -8.04
C SER A 97 -2.38 7.81 -8.51
N VAL A 98 -1.81 7.72 -9.70
CA VAL A 98 -1.38 6.42 -10.24
C VAL A 98 0.06 6.51 -10.72
N LEU A 99 0.87 5.51 -10.36
CA LEU A 99 2.23 5.35 -10.85
C LEU A 99 2.38 4.00 -11.55
N GLY A 100 2.87 4.02 -12.78
CA GLY A 100 3.29 2.85 -13.51
C GLY A 100 4.81 2.75 -13.50
N LEU A 101 5.31 1.67 -12.93
CA LEU A 101 6.74 1.40 -12.79
C LEU A 101 7.05 0.06 -13.45
N GLU A 102 8.10 0.02 -14.23
CA GLU A 102 8.61 -1.21 -14.83
C GLU A 102 10.10 -1.33 -14.59
N ARG A 103 10.59 -2.56 -14.56
CA ARG A 103 12.01 -2.83 -14.47
C ARG A 103 12.56 -2.96 -15.89
N ASP A 104 13.57 -2.19 -16.23
CA ASP A 104 14.32 -2.37 -17.46
C ASP A 104 15.08 -3.71 -17.38
N GLU A 105 14.88 -4.57 -18.37
CA GLU A 105 15.47 -5.92 -18.37
C GLU A 105 16.99 -5.91 -18.58
N ALA A 106 17.52 -4.88 -19.26
CA ALA A 106 18.95 -4.77 -19.56
C ALA A 106 19.73 -4.09 -18.43
N THR A 107 19.19 -3.00 -17.85
CA THR A 107 19.87 -2.21 -16.81
C THR A 107 19.46 -2.59 -15.40
N LEU A 108 18.34 -3.33 -15.24
CA LEU A 108 17.69 -3.66 -13.97
C LEU A 108 17.22 -2.43 -13.18
N GLU A 109 17.26 -1.25 -13.79
CA GLU A 109 16.77 -0.01 -13.19
C GLU A 109 15.25 0.08 -13.29
N VAL A 110 14.64 0.78 -12.31
CA VAL A 110 13.19 1.03 -12.33
C VAL A 110 12.91 2.29 -13.13
N ARG A 111 12.08 2.17 -14.16
CA ARG A 111 11.62 3.25 -15.01
C ARG A 111 10.15 3.57 -14.76
N THR A 112 9.81 4.86 -14.67
CA THR A 112 8.42 5.31 -14.62
C THR A 112 7.88 5.42 -16.05
N TYR A 113 6.94 4.54 -16.43
CA TYR A 113 6.28 4.59 -17.73
C TYR A 113 4.92 5.31 -17.68
N TYR A 114 4.34 5.46 -16.48
CA TYR A 114 3.08 6.18 -16.30
C TYR A 114 3.09 6.97 -14.98
N LYS A 115 2.73 8.25 -15.06
CA LYS A 115 2.62 9.13 -13.91
C LYS A 115 1.37 10.01 -14.04
N LYS A 116 0.39 9.82 -13.17
CA LYS A 116 -0.77 10.69 -13.04
C LYS A 116 -1.02 11.00 -11.58
N LEU A 117 -0.55 12.15 -11.14
CA LEU A 117 -0.73 12.63 -9.76
C LEU A 117 -1.87 13.66 -9.70
N VAL A 118 -2.54 13.71 -8.56
CA VAL A 118 -3.49 14.79 -8.29
C VAL A 118 -2.76 16.13 -8.21
N PRO A 119 -3.36 17.23 -8.69
CA PRO A 119 -2.66 18.53 -8.80
C PRO A 119 -2.10 19.06 -7.47
N ASP A 120 -2.77 18.75 -6.36
CA ASP A 120 -2.41 19.22 -5.01
C ASP A 120 -1.69 18.16 -4.17
N VAL A 121 -0.96 17.21 -4.81
CA VAL A 121 -0.27 16.09 -4.14
C VAL A 121 0.70 16.57 -3.06
N ALA A 122 1.36 17.70 -3.25
CA ALA A 122 2.29 18.30 -2.29
C ALA A 122 1.64 18.63 -0.92
N ASN A 123 0.31 18.83 -0.90
CA ASN A 123 -0.46 19.16 0.29
C ASN A 123 -1.27 17.99 0.84
N ARG A 124 -0.97 16.75 0.40
CA ARG A 124 -1.70 15.55 0.79
C ARG A 124 -0.81 14.58 1.56
N LEU A 125 -1.44 13.74 2.36
CA LEU A 125 -0.87 12.47 2.76
C LEU A 125 -0.98 11.51 1.57
N ALA A 126 0.14 11.06 1.02
CA ALA A 126 0.18 10.04 -0.02
C ALA A 126 0.32 8.64 0.61
N MET A 127 -0.62 7.76 0.29
CA MET A 127 -0.61 6.36 0.73
C MET A 127 -0.28 5.48 -0.48
N ILE A 128 0.98 5.06 -0.60
CA ILE A 128 1.42 4.11 -1.64
C ILE A 128 0.89 2.73 -1.26
N ILE A 129 0.33 2.03 -2.24
CA ILE A 129 -0.15 0.65 -2.09
C ILE A 129 0.46 -0.25 -3.16
N ASP A 130 1.05 -1.35 -2.70
CA ASP A 130 1.58 -2.44 -3.53
C ASP A 130 1.46 -3.74 -2.73
N PRO A 131 1.05 -4.87 -3.29
CA PRO A 131 0.97 -6.13 -2.55
C PRO A 131 2.29 -6.60 -1.95
N MET A 132 3.42 -6.29 -2.58
CA MET A 132 4.69 -6.89 -2.22
C MET A 132 5.83 -5.87 -2.14
N LEU A 133 6.55 -5.89 -1.02
CA LEU A 133 7.84 -5.24 -0.87
C LEU A 133 8.94 -6.32 -0.94
N ALA A 134 9.37 -6.66 -2.16
CA ALA A 134 10.43 -7.64 -2.40
C ALA A 134 11.82 -6.98 -2.32
N THR A 135 12.36 -6.49 -3.43
CA THR A 135 13.70 -5.85 -3.48
C THR A 135 13.71 -4.38 -3.05
N GLY A 136 12.55 -3.74 -2.95
CA GLY A 136 12.39 -2.33 -2.57
C GLY A 136 12.57 -1.30 -3.70
N ASN A 137 13.08 -1.71 -4.87
CA ASN A 137 13.39 -0.77 -5.96
C ASN A 137 12.17 0.02 -6.45
N SER A 138 11.04 -0.64 -6.71
CA SER A 138 9.82 0.01 -7.19
C SER A 138 9.26 0.97 -6.14
N LEU A 139 9.32 0.58 -4.86
CA LEU A 139 8.84 1.42 -3.77
C LEU A 139 9.69 2.67 -3.61
N ILE A 140 11.04 2.55 -3.66
CA ILE A 140 11.95 3.69 -3.63
C ILE A 140 11.65 4.65 -4.78
N ALA A 141 11.54 4.12 -6.01
CA ALA A 141 11.21 4.95 -7.18
C ALA A 141 9.86 5.67 -7.04
N ALA A 142 8.83 5.02 -6.47
CA ALA A 142 7.54 5.65 -6.20
C ALA A 142 7.64 6.78 -5.18
N ILE A 143 8.40 6.56 -4.10
CA ILE A 143 8.64 7.58 -3.06
C ILE A 143 9.40 8.77 -3.66
N ASP A 144 10.44 8.53 -4.47
CA ASP A 144 11.21 9.58 -5.13
C ASP A 144 10.34 10.44 -6.04
N VAL A 145 9.47 9.82 -6.84
CA VAL A 145 8.51 10.53 -7.71
C VAL A 145 7.57 11.43 -6.90
N LEU A 146 7.09 10.97 -5.75
CA LEU A 146 6.21 11.76 -4.89
C LEU A 146 6.96 12.89 -4.20
N LYS A 147 8.16 12.65 -3.69
CA LYS A 147 9.03 13.68 -3.10
C LYS A 147 9.42 14.75 -4.12
N ALA A 148 9.82 14.35 -5.33
CA ALA A 148 10.08 15.26 -6.44
C ALA A 148 8.87 16.10 -6.83
N SER A 149 7.65 15.61 -6.53
CA SER A 149 6.39 16.33 -6.75
C SER A 149 5.96 17.17 -5.52
N GLY A 150 6.85 17.30 -4.51
CA GLY A 150 6.65 18.12 -3.32
C GLY A 150 5.88 17.45 -2.18
N CYS A 151 5.52 16.17 -2.31
CA CYS A 151 4.83 15.43 -1.25
C CYS A 151 5.77 15.20 -0.07
N LYS A 152 5.34 15.59 1.15
CA LYS A 152 6.15 15.52 2.38
C LYS A 152 5.68 14.44 3.36
N ASP A 153 4.45 13.98 3.21
CA ASP A 153 3.86 12.97 4.10
C ASP A 153 3.50 11.75 3.27
N ILE A 154 4.30 10.71 3.41
CA ILE A 154 4.18 9.48 2.61
C ILE A 154 4.09 8.29 3.55
N ARG A 155 3.09 7.45 3.34
CA ARG A 155 2.93 6.14 3.99
C ARG A 155 2.86 5.06 2.94
N VAL A 156 3.27 3.88 3.31
CA VAL A 156 3.26 2.71 2.44
C VAL A 156 2.47 1.60 3.09
N MET A 157 1.67 0.90 2.30
CA MET A 157 1.00 -0.32 2.72
C MET A 157 1.31 -1.45 1.74
N VAL A 158 1.79 -2.57 2.28
CA VAL A 158 2.07 -3.79 1.52
C VAL A 158 1.46 -5.00 2.24
N LEU A 159 1.06 -6.03 1.51
CA LEU A 159 0.52 -7.24 2.13
C LEU A 159 1.66 -8.05 2.76
N VAL A 160 2.77 -8.24 2.04
CA VAL A 160 3.97 -8.93 2.53
C VAL A 160 5.24 -8.17 2.17
N ALA A 161 6.25 -8.28 3.02
CA ALA A 161 7.54 -7.65 2.85
C ALA A 161 8.69 -8.64 3.09
N ALA A 162 9.77 -8.51 2.31
CA ALA A 162 11.03 -9.17 2.57
C ALA A 162 11.96 -8.26 3.38
N PRO A 163 12.76 -8.80 4.33
CA PRO A 163 13.71 -8.02 5.11
C PRO A 163 14.69 -7.20 4.27
N GLU A 164 15.12 -7.74 3.13
CA GLU A 164 16.05 -7.09 2.19
C GLU A 164 15.43 -5.81 1.61
N GLY A 165 14.18 -5.89 1.16
CA GLY A 165 13.45 -4.73 0.64
C GLY A 165 13.18 -3.70 1.71
N VAL A 166 12.82 -4.14 2.92
CA VAL A 166 12.63 -3.27 4.08
C VAL A 166 13.89 -2.48 4.38
N ALA A 167 15.03 -3.18 4.55
CA ALA A 167 16.30 -2.55 4.85
C ALA A 167 16.70 -1.53 3.78
N LYS A 168 16.46 -1.85 2.51
CA LYS A 168 16.79 -0.95 1.39
C LYS A 168 15.92 0.32 1.39
N VAL A 169 14.61 0.19 1.62
CA VAL A 169 13.71 1.35 1.70
C VAL A 169 14.03 2.19 2.95
N GLU A 170 14.29 1.57 4.10
CA GLU A 170 14.68 2.29 5.32
C GLU A 170 15.99 3.07 5.15
N ALA A 171 16.96 2.51 4.43
CA ALA A 171 18.22 3.21 4.14
C ALA A 171 18.02 4.42 3.22
N ALA A 172 17.12 4.33 2.23
CA ALA A 172 16.85 5.42 1.29
C ALA A 172 15.88 6.47 1.86
N HIS A 173 14.89 6.04 2.61
CA HIS A 173 13.77 6.88 3.09
C HIS A 173 13.37 6.55 4.54
N PRO A 174 14.23 6.81 5.53
CA PRO A 174 14.02 6.44 6.94
C PRO A 174 12.78 7.10 7.58
N GLU A 175 12.30 8.21 7.01
CA GLU A 175 11.13 8.95 7.48
C GLU A 175 9.79 8.37 6.98
N VAL A 176 9.81 7.49 5.95
CA VAL A 176 8.58 6.91 5.38
C VAL A 176 8.12 5.74 6.23
N ARG A 177 6.87 5.77 6.64
CA ARG A 177 6.26 4.69 7.45
C ARG A 177 5.67 3.62 6.55
N ILE A 178 6.04 2.37 6.82
CA ILE A 178 5.58 1.19 6.08
C ILE A 178 4.69 0.35 7.00
N TYR A 179 3.54 -0.08 6.51
CA TYR A 179 2.60 -0.98 7.18
C TYR A 179 2.49 -2.27 6.37
N THR A 180 2.68 -3.39 7.03
CA THR A 180 2.61 -4.71 6.37
C THR A 180 1.83 -5.72 7.21
N ALA A 181 1.20 -6.68 6.55
CA ALA A 181 0.57 -7.80 7.23
C ALA A 181 1.57 -8.87 7.69
N SER A 182 2.72 -8.97 7.01
CA SER A 182 3.81 -9.87 7.40
C SER A 182 5.15 -9.37 6.87
N ILE A 183 6.19 -9.55 7.70
CA ILE A 183 7.58 -9.56 7.25
C ILE A 183 7.97 -11.02 7.13
N ASP A 184 8.25 -11.47 5.92
CA ASP A 184 8.52 -12.85 5.58
C ASP A 184 10.01 -13.21 5.77
N GLN A 185 10.42 -14.43 5.36
CA GLN A 185 11.77 -14.93 5.66
C GLN A 185 12.86 -14.22 4.84
N GLY A 186 12.54 -13.86 3.57
CA GLY A 186 13.49 -13.24 2.65
C GLY A 186 13.12 -13.50 1.20
N LEU A 187 14.07 -13.29 0.31
CA LEU A 187 13.93 -13.52 -1.14
C LEU A 187 14.58 -14.84 -1.55
N ASN A 188 13.97 -15.55 -2.51
CA ASN A 188 14.62 -16.66 -3.19
C ASN A 188 15.57 -16.17 -4.30
N GLU A 189 16.22 -17.08 -5.03
CA GLU A 189 17.17 -16.78 -6.10
C GLU A 189 16.54 -15.98 -7.26
N ASP A 190 15.25 -16.15 -7.50
CA ASP A 190 14.47 -15.42 -8.52
C ASP A 190 13.95 -14.07 -8.03
N GLY A 191 14.19 -13.71 -6.77
CA GLY A 191 13.73 -12.47 -6.16
C GLY A 191 12.28 -12.47 -5.67
N TYR A 192 11.66 -13.66 -5.55
CA TYR A 192 10.33 -13.80 -4.92
C TYR A 192 10.42 -13.88 -3.40
N ILE A 193 9.45 -13.30 -2.72
CA ILE A 193 9.33 -13.38 -1.26
C ILE A 193 8.97 -14.80 -0.85
N VAL A 194 9.66 -15.34 0.16
CA VAL A 194 9.42 -16.68 0.74
C VAL A 194 8.99 -16.53 2.21
N PRO A 195 7.85 -17.13 2.61
CA PRO A 195 6.88 -17.93 1.86
C PRO A 195 6.02 -17.14 0.86
N GLY A 196 5.93 -15.82 0.99
CA GLY A 196 5.33 -14.91 0.03
C GLY A 196 3.88 -15.20 -0.36
N LEU A 197 3.49 -14.65 -1.50
CA LEU A 197 2.17 -14.83 -2.12
C LEU A 197 2.27 -15.36 -3.56
N GLY A 198 3.49 -15.69 -4.04
CA GLY A 198 3.77 -15.91 -5.46
C GLY A 198 3.70 -14.59 -6.24
N ASP A 199 3.37 -14.64 -7.53
CA ASP A 199 3.09 -13.41 -8.29
C ASP A 199 1.69 -12.88 -7.95
N ALA A 200 1.66 -11.82 -7.14
CA ALA A 200 0.41 -11.20 -6.71
C ALA A 200 -0.30 -10.49 -7.87
N GLY A 201 0.44 -9.93 -8.82
CA GLY A 201 -0.14 -9.30 -10.01
C GLY A 201 -0.91 -10.31 -10.84
N ASP A 202 -0.30 -11.44 -11.16
CA ASP A 202 -0.96 -12.51 -11.91
C ASP A 202 -2.16 -13.09 -11.17
N LYS A 203 -2.06 -13.28 -9.87
CA LYS A 203 -3.19 -13.74 -9.05
C LYS A 203 -4.34 -12.74 -9.00
N ILE A 204 -4.05 -11.44 -8.92
CA ILE A 204 -5.05 -10.36 -8.93
C ILE A 204 -5.76 -10.29 -10.28
N PHE A 205 -5.02 -10.38 -11.39
CA PHE A 205 -5.57 -10.19 -12.74
C PHE A 205 -5.97 -11.49 -13.44
N GLY A 206 -5.58 -12.65 -12.90
CA GLY A 206 -5.86 -13.94 -13.52
C GLY A 206 -5.03 -14.18 -14.78
N SER A 207 -3.85 -13.57 -14.87
CA SER A 207 -2.93 -13.68 -16.01
C SER A 207 -1.91 -14.82 -15.85
N VAL A 208 -2.10 -15.70 -14.86
CA VAL A 208 -1.26 -16.91 -14.69
C VAL A 208 -1.38 -17.76 -15.95
N GLN A 209 -0.27 -17.95 -16.67
CA GLN A 209 -0.23 -18.97 -17.72
C GLN A 209 -0.37 -20.33 -17.04
N LYS A 210 -1.39 -21.07 -17.41
CA LYS A 210 -1.47 -22.50 -17.08
C LYS A 210 -0.61 -23.21 -18.09
N ASP A 211 0.51 -23.76 -17.63
CA ASP A 211 1.27 -24.79 -18.39
C ASP A 211 0.41 -26.02 -18.67
#